data_978f69fc31a3968b817347ccfbec48aa
#
_entry.id   978f69fc31a3968b817347ccfbec48aa
#
_cell.length_a   1.000
_cell.length_b   1.000
_cell.length_c   1.000
_cell.angle_alpha   90.00
_cell.angle_beta   90.00
_cell.angle_gamma   90.00
#
_symmetry.space_group_name_H-M   'P 1'
#
loop_
_entity.id
_entity.type
_entity.pdbx_description
1 polymer ?
#
loop_
_entity_poly.entity_id
_entity_poly.type
_entity_poly.pdbx_seq_one_letter_code
_entity_poly.pdbx_strand_id
1 'polypeptide(L)'
;MTATGDLLDVDESDLETLRAARVSLGLLGVMVSVTLRVVPAYKLRRRSWPVEWSEARTQWPMIEESSRNPEFWWIPPLDTCVFKSFVATDDEVTGTPPAPTFPPGTIERYLPQDGVDWSWKAYPAIREHRFVEMEYAFAIDRGIDAFGAVRELMLARHPGLKWAVEFRTHAAEDALLSVTQGEDSITISVHDAADNVHWEFFREAERTFREFGGRPHWGKLNFLETDELRSAFPLHDRFVQIRRRLDPDGVFLNDYLKPILG
;
A
#
# COMPACT_ATOMS: atom_id res chain seq x y z
N MET A 1 4.08 26.31 -2.17
CA MET A 1 4.35 27.38 -3.17
C MET A 1 3.55 27.04 -4.41
N THR A 2 2.69 27.96 -4.85
CA THR A 2 1.78 27.80 -6.00
C THR A 2 2.53 27.93 -7.34
N ALA A 3 1.83 27.71 -8.45
CA ALA A 3 2.37 27.92 -9.79
C ALA A 3 2.76 29.39 -10.08
N THR A 4 2.16 30.34 -9.38
CA THR A 4 2.49 31.78 -9.47
C THR A 4 3.64 32.21 -8.57
N GLY A 5 4.19 31.29 -7.75
CA GLY A 5 5.29 31.58 -6.82
C GLY A 5 4.85 32.07 -5.43
N ASP A 6 3.55 32.16 -5.18
CA ASP A 6 3.01 32.59 -3.90
C ASP A 6 3.08 31.45 -2.86
N LEU A 7 3.34 31.80 -1.61
CA LEU A 7 3.19 30.88 -0.50
C LEU A 7 1.71 30.80 -0.08
N LEU A 8 1.19 29.59 0.01
CA LEU A 8 -0.15 29.32 0.48
C LEU A 8 -0.05 28.42 1.72
N ASP A 9 -0.62 28.87 2.81
CA ASP A 9 -0.83 28.04 4.01
C ASP A 9 -2.15 27.30 3.86
N VAL A 10 -2.09 25.97 4.01
CA VAL A 10 -3.26 25.07 3.90
C VAL A 10 -3.40 24.32 5.22
N ASP A 11 -4.49 24.59 5.93
CA ASP A 11 -4.77 24.01 7.23
C ASP A 11 -6.24 23.57 7.37
N GLU A 12 -6.69 23.32 8.58
CA GLU A 12 -8.04 22.88 8.90
C GLU A 12 -9.13 23.93 8.59
N SER A 13 -8.79 25.19 8.29
CA SER A 13 -9.75 26.23 7.84
C SER A 13 -10.18 26.06 6.38
N ASP A 14 -9.35 25.38 5.55
CA ASP A 14 -9.71 24.94 4.18
C ASP A 14 -9.52 23.42 4.06
N LEU A 15 -10.45 22.68 4.66
CA LEU A 15 -10.42 21.20 4.66
C LEU A 15 -10.41 20.59 3.26
N GLU A 16 -11.02 21.25 2.29
CA GLU A 16 -11.05 20.74 0.93
C GLU A 16 -9.67 20.72 0.28
N THR A 17 -9.00 21.86 0.35
CA THR A 17 -7.62 21.95 -0.16
C THR A 17 -6.67 21.07 0.65
N LEU A 18 -6.85 20.97 1.97
CA LEU A 18 -6.06 20.09 2.82
C LEU A 18 -6.20 18.60 2.45
N ARG A 19 -7.43 18.14 2.19
CA ARG A 19 -7.71 16.78 1.71
C ARG A 19 -7.09 16.48 0.35
N ALA A 20 -7.12 17.47 -0.55
CA ALA A 20 -6.44 17.37 -1.84
C ALA A 20 -4.91 17.34 -1.69
N ALA A 21 -4.36 18.15 -0.78
CA ALA A 21 -2.91 18.27 -0.58
C ALA A 21 -2.26 17.01 -0.01
N ARG A 22 -2.97 16.22 0.83
CA ARG A 22 -2.43 14.99 1.45
C ARG A 22 -2.00 13.94 0.43
N VAL A 23 -2.73 13.82 -0.69
CA VAL A 23 -2.37 12.95 -1.83
C VAL A 23 -2.47 13.81 -3.10
N SER A 24 -1.55 14.76 -3.24
CA SER A 24 -1.60 15.74 -4.34
C SER A 24 -0.86 15.32 -5.59
N LEU A 25 -0.05 14.27 -5.54
CA LEU A 25 0.82 13.83 -6.64
C LEU A 25 1.75 14.95 -7.16
N GLY A 26 2.00 15.99 -6.34
CA GLY A 26 2.77 17.17 -6.72
C GLY A 26 2.01 18.19 -7.57
N LEU A 27 0.71 18.01 -7.82
CA LEU A 27 -0.08 18.80 -8.78
C LEU A 27 -0.67 20.11 -8.22
N LEU A 28 -0.58 20.33 -6.91
CA LEU A 28 -1.13 21.52 -6.26
C LEU A 28 -0.06 22.59 -5.95
N GLY A 29 1.20 22.27 -6.20
CA GLY A 29 2.32 23.14 -5.88
C GLY A 29 3.51 22.40 -5.28
N VAL A 30 4.55 23.15 -4.94
CA VAL A 30 5.73 22.64 -4.22
C VAL A 30 5.50 22.76 -2.72
N MET A 31 5.47 21.66 -1.99
CA MET A 31 5.41 21.66 -0.52
C MET A 31 6.76 22.12 0.03
N VAL A 32 6.79 23.24 0.73
CA VAL A 32 8.01 23.81 1.33
C VAL A 32 8.12 23.51 2.84
N SER A 33 6.98 23.24 3.48
CA SER A 33 6.91 22.78 4.88
C SER A 33 5.66 21.94 5.10
N VAL A 34 5.74 21.03 6.07
CA VAL A 34 4.62 20.18 6.50
C VAL A 34 4.60 20.13 8.02
N THR A 35 3.44 20.41 8.62
CA THR A 35 3.22 20.22 10.06
C THR A 35 2.52 18.88 10.28
N LEU A 36 3.16 17.98 11.03
CA LEU A 36 2.63 16.65 11.35
C LEU A 36 2.15 16.60 12.80
N ARG A 37 0.96 16.05 13.02
CA ARG A 37 0.52 15.65 14.34
C ARG A 37 1.27 14.39 14.75
N VAL A 38 1.96 14.41 15.87
CA VAL A 38 2.68 13.27 16.41
C VAL A 38 1.95 12.68 17.61
N VAL A 39 2.22 11.43 17.91
CA VAL A 39 1.74 10.72 19.10
C VAL A 39 2.90 10.48 20.06
N PRO A 40 2.64 10.25 21.36
CA PRO A 40 3.67 9.80 22.28
C PRO A 40 4.40 8.57 21.75
N ALA A 41 5.71 8.49 22.03
CA ALA A 41 6.50 7.32 21.66
C ALA A 41 5.91 6.05 22.33
N TYR A 42 5.78 4.98 21.56
CA TYR A 42 5.24 3.70 22.04
C TYR A 42 6.07 2.53 21.53
N LYS A 43 5.97 1.41 22.24
CA LYS A 43 6.64 0.16 21.87
C LYS A 43 5.64 -0.78 21.19
N LEU A 44 6.18 -1.62 20.31
CA LEU A 44 5.46 -2.69 19.66
C LEU A 44 6.10 -4.04 19.97
N ARG A 45 5.27 -5.00 20.34
CA ARG A 45 5.62 -6.41 20.27
C ARG A 45 5.33 -6.89 18.87
N ARG A 46 6.36 -7.35 18.19
CA ARG A 46 6.30 -7.98 16.88
C ARG A 46 6.35 -9.48 17.03
N ARG A 47 5.48 -10.18 16.31
CA ARG A 47 5.48 -11.63 16.16
C ARG A 47 5.30 -12.01 14.72
N SER A 48 5.95 -13.10 14.30
CA SER A 48 5.77 -13.68 12.97
C SER A 48 5.75 -15.20 13.04
N TRP A 49 4.84 -15.83 12.31
CA TRP A 49 4.68 -17.28 12.28
C TRP A 49 4.13 -17.75 10.93
N PRO A 50 4.54 -18.95 10.46
CA PRO A 50 4.01 -19.52 9.22
C PRO A 50 2.62 -20.09 9.43
N VAL A 51 1.79 -19.99 8.39
CA VAL A 51 0.42 -20.51 8.36
C VAL A 51 0.10 -20.97 6.94
N GLU A 52 -0.49 -22.15 6.79
CA GLU A 52 -1.01 -22.60 5.50
C GLU A 52 -2.13 -21.67 5.00
N TRP A 53 -2.27 -21.50 3.67
CA TRP A 53 -3.28 -20.59 3.11
C TRP A 53 -4.70 -20.88 3.60
N SER A 54 -5.09 -22.15 3.69
CA SER A 54 -6.42 -22.55 4.17
C SER A 54 -6.70 -22.09 5.60
N GLU A 55 -5.70 -22.12 6.45
CA GLU A 55 -5.76 -21.62 7.82
C GLU A 55 -5.69 -20.10 7.86
N ALA A 56 -4.83 -19.48 7.04
CA ALA A 56 -4.67 -18.04 6.95
C ALA A 56 -6.00 -17.35 6.66
N ARG A 57 -6.74 -17.85 5.68
CA ARG A 57 -8.08 -17.35 5.34
C ARG A 57 -9.06 -17.39 6.51
N THR A 58 -8.99 -18.45 7.32
CA THR A 58 -9.87 -18.64 8.48
C THR A 58 -9.46 -17.80 9.68
N GLN A 59 -8.15 -17.65 9.91
CA GLN A 59 -7.61 -16.95 11.07
C GLN A 59 -7.55 -15.42 10.87
N TRP A 60 -7.58 -14.93 9.63
CA TRP A 60 -7.41 -13.51 9.32
C TRP A 60 -8.30 -12.58 10.13
N PRO A 61 -9.62 -12.79 10.27
CA PRO A 61 -10.47 -11.87 11.01
C PRO A 61 -10.04 -11.69 12.48
N MET A 62 -9.56 -12.75 13.12
CA MET A 62 -9.05 -12.69 14.49
C MET A 62 -7.72 -11.91 14.57
N ILE A 63 -6.82 -12.08 13.60
CA ILE A 63 -5.54 -11.37 13.54
C ILE A 63 -5.76 -9.88 13.25
N GLU A 64 -6.70 -9.57 12.36
CA GLU A 64 -7.10 -8.21 12.03
C GLU A 64 -7.63 -7.47 13.26
N GLU A 65 -8.50 -8.09 14.05
CA GLU A 65 -9.07 -7.51 15.27
C GLU A 65 -8.02 -7.34 16.38
N SER A 66 -7.09 -8.27 16.52
CA SER A 66 -6.13 -8.33 17.64
C SER A 66 -4.82 -7.58 17.41
N SER A 67 -4.52 -7.16 16.20
CA SER A 67 -3.26 -6.50 15.83
C SER A 67 -3.49 -5.05 15.41
N ARG A 68 -2.60 -4.15 15.85
CA ARG A 68 -2.60 -2.76 15.39
C ARG A 68 -2.29 -2.64 13.89
N ASN A 69 -1.34 -3.43 13.41
CA ASN A 69 -0.87 -3.43 12.02
C ASN A 69 -0.80 -4.89 11.56
N PRO A 70 -1.94 -5.52 11.25
CA PRO A 70 -1.95 -6.90 10.78
C PRO A 70 -1.49 -6.95 9.34
N GLU A 71 -0.57 -7.89 9.06
CA GLU A 71 -0.13 -8.18 7.70
C GLU A 71 0.23 -9.66 7.57
N PHE A 72 0.20 -10.18 6.35
CA PHE A 72 0.89 -11.40 6.03
C PHE A 72 1.62 -11.29 4.69
N TRP A 73 2.63 -12.14 4.54
CA TRP A 73 3.36 -12.35 3.30
C TRP A 73 3.12 -13.79 2.84
N TRP A 74 2.53 -13.94 1.68
CA TRP A 74 2.37 -15.25 1.06
C TRP A 74 3.58 -15.56 0.18
N ILE A 75 4.15 -16.76 0.33
CA ILE A 75 5.36 -17.20 -0.35
C ILE A 75 4.97 -18.23 -1.42
N PRO A 76 4.92 -17.82 -2.71
CA PRO A 76 4.38 -18.64 -3.79
C PRO A 76 5.01 -20.05 -3.89
N PRO A 77 6.35 -20.24 -3.84
CA PRO A 77 6.95 -21.56 -3.96
C PRO A 77 6.58 -22.54 -2.86
N LEU A 78 6.12 -22.05 -1.72
CA LEU A 78 5.77 -22.87 -0.54
C LEU A 78 4.27 -22.93 -0.30
N ASP A 79 3.50 -22.13 -0.98
CA ASP A 79 2.06 -21.91 -0.74
C ASP A 79 1.74 -21.61 0.73
N THR A 80 2.62 -20.88 1.39
CA THR A 80 2.57 -20.60 2.83
C THR A 80 2.52 -19.10 3.08
N CYS A 81 1.64 -18.68 3.98
CA CYS A 81 1.61 -17.32 4.52
C CYS A 81 2.53 -17.20 5.75
N VAL A 82 3.15 -16.06 5.91
CA VAL A 82 3.81 -15.66 7.15
C VAL A 82 3.04 -14.49 7.73
N PHE A 83 2.29 -14.72 8.77
CA PHE A 83 1.63 -13.66 9.52
C PHE A 83 2.64 -12.81 10.25
N LYS A 84 2.35 -11.51 10.33
CA LYS A 84 3.03 -10.58 11.22
C LYS A 84 2.00 -9.80 12.00
N SER A 85 2.19 -9.76 13.30
CA SER A 85 1.35 -9.02 14.22
C SER A 85 2.18 -8.00 14.98
N PHE A 86 1.64 -6.80 15.12
CA PHE A 86 2.24 -5.70 15.88
C PHE A 86 1.24 -5.24 16.93
N VAL A 87 1.56 -5.46 18.18
CA VAL A 87 0.71 -5.11 19.33
C VAL A 87 1.43 -4.11 20.21
N ALA A 88 0.76 -3.02 20.58
CA ALA A 88 1.31 -2.06 21.55
C ALA A 88 1.55 -2.74 22.90
N THR A 89 2.68 -2.43 23.55
CA THR A 89 3.09 -3.08 24.80
C THR A 89 3.94 -2.16 25.66
N ASP A 90 3.88 -2.38 26.98
CA ASP A 90 4.77 -1.75 27.97
C ASP A 90 5.98 -2.61 28.34
N ASP A 91 6.13 -3.80 27.76
CA ASP A 91 7.23 -4.69 28.04
C ASP A 91 8.60 -4.07 27.78
N GLU A 92 9.63 -4.69 28.37
CA GLU A 92 11.02 -4.29 28.15
C GLU A 92 11.43 -4.52 26.69
N VAL A 93 12.29 -3.61 26.20
CA VAL A 93 12.86 -3.71 24.85
C VAL A 93 13.81 -4.90 24.80
N THR A 94 13.51 -5.86 23.94
CA THR A 94 14.39 -7.01 23.63
C THR A 94 15.16 -6.81 22.33
N GLY A 95 14.82 -5.76 21.56
CA GLY A 95 15.24 -5.56 20.18
C GLY A 95 14.45 -6.40 19.18
N THR A 96 14.45 -5.98 17.95
CA THR A 96 13.97 -6.79 16.83
C THR A 96 15.17 -7.20 15.99
N PRO A 97 15.32 -8.49 15.64
CA PRO A 97 16.44 -8.91 14.80
C PRO A 97 16.36 -8.19 13.44
N PRO A 98 17.52 -7.89 12.83
CA PRO A 98 17.54 -7.33 11.48
C PRO A 98 16.86 -8.32 10.52
N ALA A 99 16.20 -7.77 9.48
CA ALA A 99 15.63 -8.61 8.43
C ALA A 99 16.77 -9.42 7.77
N PRO A 100 16.65 -10.75 7.70
CA PRO A 100 17.67 -11.56 7.07
C PRO A 100 17.76 -11.31 5.57
N THR A 101 18.96 -11.37 5.02
CA THR A 101 19.29 -11.19 3.59
C THR A 101 19.08 -12.47 2.77
N PHE A 102 17.96 -13.13 2.93
CA PHE A 102 17.63 -14.34 2.16
C PHE A 102 17.03 -13.97 0.79
N PRO A 103 17.22 -14.81 -0.24
CA PRO A 103 16.61 -14.62 -1.54
C PRO A 103 15.08 -14.51 -1.48
N PRO A 104 14.44 -13.83 -2.43
CA PRO A 104 12.98 -13.90 -2.59
C PRO A 104 12.49 -15.35 -2.68
N GLY A 105 11.31 -15.64 -2.12
CA GLY A 105 10.71 -16.98 -2.14
C GLY A 105 11.18 -17.93 -1.04
N THR A 106 11.99 -17.47 -0.10
CA THR A 106 12.38 -18.25 1.09
C THR A 106 11.63 -17.79 2.30
N ILE A 107 11.15 -18.74 3.13
CA ILE A 107 10.38 -18.41 4.35
C ILE A 107 11.27 -17.75 5.40
N GLU A 108 12.55 -18.10 5.45
CA GLU A 108 13.55 -17.55 6.37
C GLU A 108 13.71 -16.03 6.24
N ARG A 109 13.41 -15.48 5.06
CA ARG A 109 13.38 -14.02 4.84
C ARG A 109 12.35 -13.33 5.75
N TYR A 110 11.30 -14.04 6.11
CA TYR A 110 10.15 -13.49 6.84
C TYR A 110 10.09 -13.99 8.29
N LEU A 111 10.91 -14.97 8.67
CA LEU A 111 11.01 -15.62 9.99
C LEU A 111 12.46 -15.67 10.49
N PRO A 112 12.70 -15.72 11.82
CA PRO A 112 11.88 -15.18 12.90
C PRO A 112 12.16 -13.69 13.04
N GLN A 113 11.16 -12.91 13.38
CA GLN A 113 11.32 -11.47 13.59
C GLN A 113 10.61 -11.03 14.87
N ASP A 114 10.54 -11.92 15.86
CA ASP A 114 9.90 -11.66 17.13
C ASP A 114 10.75 -10.77 18.03
N GLY A 115 10.09 -9.88 18.75
CA GLY A 115 10.76 -8.99 19.69
C GLY A 115 9.89 -7.81 20.12
N VAL A 116 10.41 -7.03 21.03
CA VAL A 116 9.82 -5.78 21.51
C VAL A 116 10.80 -4.65 21.22
N ASP A 117 10.35 -3.65 20.50
CA ASP A 117 11.14 -2.44 20.27
C ASP A 117 10.22 -1.20 20.12
N TRP A 118 10.82 -0.04 20.08
CA TRP A 118 10.12 1.19 19.74
C TRP A 118 9.49 1.11 18.35
N SER A 119 8.30 1.67 18.17
CA SER A 119 7.53 1.57 16.93
C SER A 119 8.32 1.92 15.67
N TRP A 120 9.18 2.94 15.73
CA TRP A 120 10.01 3.37 14.59
C TRP A 120 11.17 2.43 14.26
N LYS A 121 11.44 1.42 15.10
CA LYS A 121 12.41 0.35 14.85
C LYS A 121 11.74 -0.98 14.54
N ALA A 122 10.63 -1.27 15.23
CA ALA A 122 9.93 -2.53 15.09
C ALA A 122 9.22 -2.69 13.73
N TYR A 123 8.64 -1.59 13.21
CA TYR A 123 7.83 -1.62 12.00
C TYR A 123 8.62 -1.50 10.69
N PRO A 124 9.61 -0.60 10.53
CA PRO A 124 10.32 -0.44 9.26
C PRO A 124 11.09 -1.70 8.85
N ALA A 125 11.13 -1.94 7.54
CA ALA A 125 11.95 -2.99 6.94
C ALA A 125 12.90 -2.40 5.90
N ILE A 126 14.17 -2.84 5.93
CA ILE A 126 15.15 -2.49 4.91
C ILE A 126 14.97 -3.44 3.72
N ARG A 127 14.88 -2.88 2.51
CA ARG A 127 14.74 -3.65 1.27
C ARG A 127 16.03 -3.48 0.44
N GLU A 128 16.79 -4.56 0.31
CA GLU A 128 18.09 -4.55 -0.38
C GLU A 128 17.99 -4.91 -1.88
N HIS A 129 16.93 -5.64 -2.27
CA HIS A 129 16.75 -6.06 -3.66
C HIS A 129 15.94 -5.02 -4.45
N ARG A 130 16.34 -4.81 -5.69
CA ARG A 130 15.57 -4.01 -6.65
C ARG A 130 14.40 -4.83 -7.18
N PHE A 131 13.22 -4.26 -7.12
CA PHE A 131 11.98 -4.92 -7.56
C PHE A 131 11.06 -3.91 -8.24
N VAL A 132 10.09 -4.43 -8.98
CA VAL A 132 8.90 -3.74 -9.45
C VAL A 132 7.71 -4.24 -8.64
N GLU A 133 6.72 -3.39 -8.48
CA GLU A 133 5.58 -3.64 -7.61
C GLU A 133 4.30 -3.10 -8.22
N MET A 134 3.23 -3.87 -8.09
CA MET A 134 1.85 -3.45 -8.31
C MET A 134 1.10 -3.62 -6.99
N GLU A 135 0.39 -2.58 -6.54
CA GLU A 135 -0.44 -2.63 -5.35
C GLU A 135 -1.83 -2.08 -5.64
N TYR A 136 -2.84 -2.78 -5.15
CA TYR A 136 -4.22 -2.40 -5.23
C TYR A 136 -4.87 -2.44 -3.85
N ALA A 137 -5.74 -1.46 -3.57
CA ALA A 137 -6.56 -1.40 -2.38
C ALA A 137 -7.98 -1.87 -2.68
N PHE A 138 -8.58 -2.63 -1.78
CA PHE A 138 -9.91 -3.24 -1.87
C PHE A 138 -10.70 -2.89 -0.63
N ALA A 139 -12.03 -2.80 -0.73
CA ALA A 139 -12.89 -2.80 0.43
C ALA A 139 -12.55 -3.99 1.34
N ILE A 140 -12.60 -3.80 2.66
CA ILE A 140 -12.06 -4.75 3.63
C ILE A 140 -12.68 -6.14 3.51
N ASP A 141 -13.97 -6.22 3.18
CA ASP A 141 -14.72 -7.45 2.97
C ASP A 141 -14.41 -8.17 1.65
N ARG A 142 -13.71 -7.49 0.71
CA ARG A 142 -13.34 -8.04 -0.60
C ARG A 142 -11.89 -8.52 -0.67
N GLY A 143 -11.04 -8.03 0.23
CA GLY A 143 -9.60 -8.22 0.15
C GLY A 143 -9.16 -9.69 0.19
N ILE A 144 -9.74 -10.51 1.07
CA ILE A 144 -9.33 -11.91 1.20
C ILE A 144 -9.70 -12.75 -0.03
N ASP A 145 -10.84 -12.46 -0.67
CA ASP A 145 -11.24 -13.13 -1.90
C ASP A 145 -10.41 -12.66 -3.10
N ALA A 146 -10.10 -11.36 -3.19
CA ALA A 146 -9.19 -10.83 -4.21
C ALA A 146 -7.79 -11.47 -4.10
N PHE A 147 -7.29 -11.64 -2.86
CA PHE A 147 -6.04 -12.36 -2.64
C PHE A 147 -6.12 -13.82 -3.08
N GLY A 148 -7.19 -14.53 -2.72
CA GLY A 148 -7.42 -15.91 -3.16
C GLY A 148 -7.35 -16.05 -4.68
N ALA A 149 -7.98 -15.13 -5.41
CA ALA A 149 -7.99 -15.13 -6.87
C ALA A 149 -6.60 -14.90 -7.48
N VAL A 150 -5.82 -13.92 -6.97
CA VAL A 150 -4.45 -13.69 -7.49
C VAL A 150 -3.50 -14.83 -7.11
N ARG A 151 -3.67 -15.45 -5.95
CA ARG A 151 -2.92 -16.65 -5.56
C ARG A 151 -3.19 -17.81 -6.55
N GLU A 152 -4.46 -18.09 -6.85
CA GLU A 152 -4.84 -19.13 -7.83
C GLU A 152 -4.26 -18.83 -9.21
N LEU A 153 -4.32 -17.58 -9.67
CA LEU A 153 -3.69 -17.14 -10.91
C LEU A 153 -2.19 -17.47 -10.91
N MET A 154 -1.47 -17.10 -9.85
CA MET A 154 -0.02 -17.33 -9.75
C MET A 154 0.32 -18.81 -9.76
N LEU A 155 -0.37 -19.63 -8.97
CA LEU A 155 -0.11 -21.07 -8.90
C LEU A 155 -0.41 -21.79 -10.22
N ALA A 156 -1.50 -21.40 -10.90
CA ALA A 156 -1.92 -22.09 -12.12
C ALA A 156 -1.16 -21.65 -13.37
N ARG A 157 -0.81 -20.35 -13.47
CA ARG A 157 -0.29 -19.79 -14.73
C ARG A 157 1.14 -19.24 -14.61
N HIS A 158 1.59 -18.89 -13.41
CA HIS A 158 2.89 -18.27 -13.16
C HIS A 158 3.70 -18.99 -12.05
N PRO A 159 3.82 -20.32 -12.06
CA PRO A 159 4.44 -21.08 -10.96
C PRO A 159 5.94 -20.80 -10.79
N GLY A 160 6.56 -20.09 -11.73
CA GLY A 160 7.97 -19.67 -11.64
C GLY A 160 8.21 -18.41 -10.81
N LEU A 161 7.15 -17.68 -10.45
CA LEU A 161 7.27 -16.47 -9.64
C LEU A 161 7.61 -16.83 -8.19
N LYS A 162 8.57 -16.10 -7.62
CA LYS A 162 9.11 -16.41 -6.28
C LYS A 162 8.93 -15.26 -5.28
N TRP A 163 8.61 -14.07 -5.76
CA TRP A 163 8.43 -12.92 -4.89
C TRP A 163 7.15 -13.08 -4.07
N ALA A 164 7.27 -12.80 -2.77
CA ALA A 164 6.12 -12.89 -1.88
C ALA A 164 5.08 -11.82 -2.20
N VAL A 165 3.81 -12.15 -1.99
CA VAL A 165 2.68 -11.24 -2.08
C VAL A 165 2.38 -10.70 -0.69
N GLU A 166 2.34 -9.38 -0.55
CA GLU A 166 2.02 -8.70 0.71
C GLU A 166 0.52 -8.43 0.80
N PHE A 167 -0.03 -8.64 2.00
CA PHE A 167 -1.43 -8.38 2.33
C PHE A 167 -1.51 -7.60 3.64
N ARG A 168 -2.13 -6.42 3.63
CA ARG A 168 -2.18 -5.52 4.78
C ARG A 168 -3.53 -4.84 4.91
N THR A 169 -3.90 -4.45 6.14
CA THR A 169 -5.03 -3.56 6.40
C THR A 169 -4.60 -2.09 6.42
N HIS A 170 -5.50 -1.23 6.02
CA HIS A 170 -5.39 0.22 6.13
C HIS A 170 -6.71 0.80 6.61
N ALA A 171 -6.65 1.71 7.57
CA ALA A 171 -7.82 2.48 7.98
C ALA A 171 -8.27 3.44 6.87
N ALA A 172 -9.57 3.72 6.86
CA ALA A 172 -10.16 4.73 6.00
C ALA A 172 -9.51 6.10 6.24
N GLU A 173 -9.35 6.86 5.17
CA GLU A 173 -8.95 8.26 5.24
C GLU A 173 -9.79 9.14 4.31
N ASP A 174 -9.64 10.45 4.42
CA ASP A 174 -10.47 11.43 3.70
C ASP A 174 -9.74 12.20 2.59
N ALA A 175 -8.47 11.84 2.29
CA ALA A 175 -7.74 12.46 1.19
C ALA A 175 -8.39 12.10 -0.16
N LEU A 176 -8.53 13.10 -1.06
CA LEU A 176 -9.38 12.96 -2.25
C LEU A 176 -8.92 11.89 -3.23
N LEU A 177 -7.61 11.68 -3.36
CA LEU A 177 -7.00 10.67 -4.25
C LEU A 177 -6.39 9.49 -3.47
N SER A 178 -6.75 9.31 -2.20
CA SER A 178 -6.29 8.15 -1.46
C SER A 178 -6.86 6.86 -1.99
N VAL A 179 -6.06 5.81 -1.99
CA VAL A 179 -6.51 4.45 -2.34
C VAL A 179 -7.47 3.87 -1.30
N THR A 180 -7.44 4.39 -0.06
CA THR A 180 -8.33 3.98 1.06
C THR A 180 -9.37 5.06 1.38
N GLN A 181 -9.69 5.91 0.42
CA GLN A 181 -10.64 6.99 0.59
C GLN A 181 -12.02 6.47 0.96
N GLY A 182 -12.48 6.86 2.17
CA GLY A 182 -13.84 6.67 2.65
C GLY A 182 -14.17 5.30 3.26
N GLU A 183 -13.28 4.31 3.19
CA GLU A 183 -13.52 2.98 3.74
C GLU A 183 -12.24 2.27 4.20
N ASP A 184 -12.36 1.45 5.26
CA ASP A 184 -11.27 0.56 5.68
C ASP A 184 -10.98 -0.44 4.55
N SER A 185 -9.71 -0.67 4.31
CA SER A 185 -9.26 -1.36 3.09
C SER A 185 -8.19 -2.40 3.38
N ILE A 186 -8.13 -3.37 2.49
CA ILE A 186 -6.99 -4.29 2.34
C ILE A 186 -6.15 -3.82 1.16
N THR A 187 -4.83 -3.80 1.30
CA THR A 187 -3.93 -3.68 0.15
C THR A 187 -3.25 -5.01 -0.14
N ILE A 188 -3.14 -5.32 -1.43
CA ILE A 188 -2.43 -6.49 -1.95
C ILE A 188 -1.33 -6.00 -2.86
N SER A 189 -0.06 -6.33 -2.53
CA SER A 189 1.10 -5.97 -3.33
C SER A 189 1.72 -7.23 -3.93
N VAL A 190 1.83 -7.26 -5.26
CA VAL A 190 2.54 -8.28 -6.02
C VAL A 190 3.86 -7.70 -6.52
N HIS A 191 4.91 -8.52 -6.51
CA HIS A 191 6.28 -8.09 -6.78
C HIS A 191 6.96 -8.97 -7.80
N ASP A 192 7.98 -8.41 -8.47
CA ASP A 192 8.91 -9.17 -9.29
C ASP A 192 10.28 -8.49 -9.35
N ALA A 193 11.30 -9.23 -9.78
CA ALA A 193 12.65 -8.70 -9.93
C ALA A 193 12.70 -7.60 -11.01
N ALA A 194 13.36 -6.47 -10.71
CA ALA A 194 13.42 -5.34 -11.63
C ALA A 194 14.23 -5.60 -12.91
N ASP A 195 15.10 -6.61 -12.92
CA ASP A 195 15.93 -7.02 -14.06
C ASP A 195 15.32 -8.13 -14.91
N ASN A 196 14.21 -8.75 -14.48
CA ASN A 196 13.50 -9.79 -15.20
C ASN A 196 11.99 -9.75 -14.94
N VAL A 197 11.32 -8.71 -15.40
CA VAL A 197 9.90 -8.46 -15.11
C VAL A 197 8.98 -9.32 -15.95
N HIS A 198 8.10 -10.07 -15.30
CA HIS A 198 7.05 -10.85 -15.96
C HIS A 198 5.80 -9.98 -16.24
N TRP A 199 5.87 -9.16 -17.28
CA TRP A 199 4.81 -8.18 -17.64
C TRP A 199 3.44 -8.82 -17.88
N GLU A 200 3.37 -10.03 -18.40
CA GLU A 200 2.12 -10.75 -18.60
C GLU A 200 1.43 -11.03 -17.27
N PHE A 201 2.19 -11.44 -16.25
CA PHE A 201 1.68 -11.63 -14.90
C PHE A 201 1.04 -10.37 -14.34
N PHE A 202 1.73 -9.21 -14.42
CA PHE A 202 1.17 -7.97 -13.90
C PHE A 202 -0.12 -7.55 -14.62
N ARG A 203 -0.21 -7.76 -15.93
CA ARG A 203 -1.45 -7.49 -16.69
C ARG A 203 -2.60 -8.42 -16.30
N GLU A 204 -2.31 -9.67 -15.98
CA GLU A 204 -3.31 -10.63 -15.53
C GLU A 204 -3.71 -10.37 -14.08
N ALA A 205 -2.77 -10.08 -13.21
CA ALA A 205 -3.03 -9.70 -11.83
C ALA A 205 -3.92 -8.45 -11.75
N GLU A 206 -3.65 -7.41 -12.56
CA GLU A 206 -4.50 -6.23 -12.62
C GLU A 206 -5.93 -6.56 -13.06
N ARG A 207 -6.12 -7.39 -14.10
CA ARG A 207 -7.46 -7.83 -14.52
C ARG A 207 -8.21 -8.51 -13.37
N THR A 208 -7.53 -9.41 -12.67
CA THR A 208 -8.06 -10.07 -11.48
C THR A 208 -8.43 -9.04 -10.39
N PHE A 209 -7.54 -8.11 -10.07
CA PHE A 209 -7.79 -7.08 -9.07
C PHE A 209 -8.99 -6.20 -9.41
N ARG A 210 -9.20 -5.86 -10.67
CA ARG A 210 -10.33 -5.06 -11.14
C ARG A 210 -11.68 -5.75 -10.94
N GLU A 211 -11.76 -7.09 -11.05
CA GLU A 211 -12.98 -7.86 -10.78
C GLU A 211 -13.47 -7.72 -9.34
N PHE A 212 -12.56 -7.36 -8.42
CA PHE A 212 -12.86 -7.10 -7.01
C PHE A 212 -12.99 -5.61 -6.66
N GLY A 213 -12.99 -4.73 -7.66
CA GLY A 213 -13.11 -3.28 -7.45
C GLY A 213 -11.85 -2.62 -6.91
N GLY A 214 -10.68 -3.21 -7.16
CA GLY A 214 -9.40 -2.71 -6.68
C GLY A 214 -9.05 -1.30 -7.19
N ARG A 215 -8.51 -0.44 -6.31
CA ARG A 215 -7.97 0.88 -6.63
C ARG A 215 -6.45 0.82 -6.70
N PRO A 216 -5.82 1.25 -7.81
CA PRO A 216 -4.36 1.17 -7.98
C PRO A 216 -3.63 2.21 -7.11
N HIS A 217 -2.48 1.84 -6.59
CA HIS A 217 -1.57 2.77 -5.94
C HIS A 217 -0.87 3.65 -6.99
N TRP A 218 -1.00 4.98 -6.86
CA TRP A 218 -0.49 5.97 -7.83
C TRP A 218 0.99 5.87 -8.18
N GLY A 219 1.83 5.46 -7.25
CA GLY A 219 3.29 5.38 -7.41
C GLY A 219 3.80 3.99 -7.80
N LYS A 220 2.91 3.05 -8.15
CA LYS A 220 3.25 1.66 -8.49
C LYS A 220 2.73 1.30 -9.88
N LEU A 221 3.06 0.09 -10.36
CA LEU A 221 2.61 -0.35 -11.69
C LEU A 221 1.07 -0.42 -11.75
N ASN A 222 0.52 0.12 -12.80
CA ASN A 222 -0.84 -0.10 -13.25
C ASN A 222 -0.89 0.13 -14.77
N PHE A 223 -1.89 -0.45 -15.44
CA PHE A 223 -2.12 -0.37 -16.89
C PHE A 223 -3.50 0.19 -17.21
N LEU A 224 -4.16 0.83 -16.22
CA LEU A 224 -5.48 1.38 -16.40
C LEU A 224 -5.47 2.56 -17.39
N GLU A 225 -6.45 2.57 -18.24
CA GLU A 225 -6.72 3.72 -19.12
C GLU A 225 -7.26 4.91 -18.31
N THR A 226 -7.19 6.09 -18.89
CA THR A 226 -7.59 7.35 -18.22
C THR A 226 -8.97 7.28 -17.58
N ASP A 227 -9.99 6.78 -18.30
CA ASP A 227 -11.36 6.73 -17.80
C ASP A 227 -11.53 5.69 -16.68
N GLU A 228 -10.75 4.61 -16.72
CA GLU A 228 -10.72 3.60 -15.68
C GLU A 228 -10.10 4.14 -14.38
N LEU A 229 -8.98 4.88 -14.49
CA LEU A 229 -8.36 5.57 -13.36
C LEU A 229 -9.32 6.60 -12.73
N ARG A 230 -10.00 7.40 -13.55
CA ARG A 230 -11.01 8.37 -13.06
C ARG A 230 -12.12 7.65 -12.29
N SER A 231 -12.61 6.53 -12.82
CA SER A 231 -13.69 5.75 -12.19
C SER A 231 -13.26 5.08 -10.88
N ALA A 232 -11.98 4.73 -10.74
CA ALA A 232 -11.44 4.11 -9.52
C ALA A 232 -11.40 5.06 -8.32
N PHE A 233 -11.39 6.39 -8.54
CA PHE A 233 -11.28 7.40 -7.47
C PHE A 233 -12.55 8.25 -7.38
N PRO A 234 -13.45 8.01 -6.43
CA PRO A 234 -14.77 8.65 -6.34
C PRO A 234 -14.73 10.19 -6.26
N LEU A 235 -13.66 10.75 -5.69
CA LEU A 235 -13.49 12.20 -5.52
C LEU A 235 -12.54 12.83 -6.56
N HIS A 236 -12.26 12.10 -7.64
CA HIS A 236 -11.39 12.55 -8.73
C HIS A 236 -11.75 13.95 -9.25
N ASP A 237 -13.02 14.18 -9.64
CA ASP A 237 -13.44 15.45 -10.24
C ASP A 237 -13.33 16.62 -9.25
N ARG A 238 -13.51 16.34 -7.96
CA ARG A 238 -13.31 17.33 -6.89
C ARG A 238 -11.83 17.73 -6.76
N PHE A 239 -10.94 16.75 -6.85
CA PHE A 239 -9.51 17.02 -6.89
C PHE A 239 -9.13 17.86 -8.11
N VAL A 240 -9.62 17.53 -9.30
CA VAL A 240 -9.36 18.28 -10.55
C VAL A 240 -9.82 19.72 -10.43
N GLN A 241 -10.98 20.01 -9.81
CA GLN A 241 -11.45 21.38 -9.58
C GLN A 241 -10.46 22.18 -8.70
N ILE A 242 -9.95 21.58 -7.62
CA ILE A 242 -8.98 22.24 -6.72
C ILE A 242 -7.66 22.45 -7.46
N ARG A 243 -7.18 21.44 -8.19
CA ARG A 243 -5.97 21.54 -8.99
C ARG A 243 -6.07 22.70 -9.98
N ARG A 244 -7.17 22.82 -10.75
CA ARG A 244 -7.38 23.90 -11.72
C ARG A 244 -7.45 25.29 -11.09
N ARG A 245 -7.93 25.37 -9.86
CA ARG A 245 -7.92 26.63 -9.08
C ARG A 245 -6.52 27.06 -8.69
N LEU A 246 -5.65 26.11 -8.29
CA LEU A 246 -4.30 26.39 -7.78
C LEU A 246 -3.22 26.40 -8.87
N ASP A 247 -3.46 25.70 -9.97
CA ASP A 247 -2.60 25.64 -11.15
C ASP A 247 -3.42 25.69 -12.44
N PRO A 248 -4.00 26.86 -12.78
CA PRO A 248 -4.86 27.00 -13.95
C PRO A 248 -4.15 26.68 -15.26
N ASP A 249 -2.87 26.97 -15.35
CA ASP A 249 -2.05 26.77 -16.56
C ASP A 249 -1.43 25.37 -16.65
N GLY A 250 -1.60 24.52 -15.62
CA GLY A 250 -1.09 23.14 -15.60
C GLY A 250 0.43 23.04 -15.55
N VAL A 251 1.09 23.98 -14.84
CA VAL A 251 2.56 24.04 -14.70
C VAL A 251 3.13 22.79 -14.06
N PHE A 252 2.36 22.16 -13.13
CA PHE A 252 2.78 20.95 -12.43
C PHE A 252 2.30 19.65 -13.09
N LEU A 253 1.57 19.71 -14.20
CA LEU A 253 1.15 18.53 -14.93
C LEU A 253 2.31 17.95 -15.76
N ASN A 254 2.56 16.66 -15.60
CA ASN A 254 3.41 15.91 -16.52
C ASN A 254 2.58 15.17 -17.59
N ASP A 255 3.24 14.56 -18.58
CA ASP A 255 2.57 13.89 -19.70
C ASP A 255 1.70 12.71 -19.25
N TYR A 256 2.05 12.02 -18.18
CA TYR A 256 1.27 10.92 -17.61
C TYR A 256 -0.01 11.42 -16.91
N LEU A 257 0.11 12.45 -16.07
CA LEU A 257 -1.02 12.93 -15.26
C LEU A 257 -1.94 13.90 -16.01
N LYS A 258 -1.45 14.52 -17.10
CA LYS A 258 -2.23 15.47 -17.89
C LYS A 258 -3.56 14.91 -18.44
N PRO A 259 -3.62 13.72 -19.06
CA PRO A 259 -4.89 13.16 -19.51
C PRO A 259 -5.81 12.74 -18.38
N ILE A 260 -5.26 12.41 -17.20
CA ILE A 260 -6.01 11.88 -16.05
C ILE A 260 -6.57 13.01 -15.17
N LEU A 261 -5.72 13.97 -14.80
CA LEU A 261 -5.97 15.00 -13.78
C LEU A 261 -5.86 16.45 -14.34
N GLY A 262 -5.73 16.60 -15.63
CA GLY A 262 -5.61 17.88 -16.31
C GLY A 262 -6.91 18.67 -16.50
#